data_e97062babe698151e8f9923c14c2d39e
#
_entry.id   e97062babe698151e8f9923c14c2d39e
#
_cell.length_a   1.000
_cell.length_b   1.000
_cell.length_c   1.000
_cell.angle_alpha   90.00
_cell.angle_beta   90.00
_cell.angle_gamma   90.00
#
_symmetry.space_group_name_H-M   'P 1'
#
loop_
_entity.id
_entity.type
_entity.pdbx_description
1 polymer ?
#
loop_
_entity_poly.entity_id
_entity_poly.type
_entity_poly.pdbx_seq_one_letter_code
_entity_poly.pdbx_strand_id
1 'polypeptide(L)'
;FVSWMTDGEFSSTGTCFDIGMTCQMALGKYRKDKSNPYCGPTDPYSAGNGALMRTAPVIIAARDEKEAIENALLQTRLTHGCTECLQYSEAFARELWIGKALDEYRHLKLPTDTHRKEVKSGGYVKETYQCAWWAVENTYSFEEAVVTAVNRGHDADTAGAVTGQLAGRIYGCCSFPGWMFDGLYEHDQIRYLASKLHDLN
;
A
#
# COMPACT_ATOMS: atom_id res chain seq x y z
N PHE A 1 0.01 -15.16 1.22
CA PHE A 1 -1.38 -14.65 1.42
C PHE A 1 -2.34 -15.80 1.80
N VAL A 2 -2.27 -16.94 1.13
CA VAL A 2 -3.18 -18.06 1.48
C VAL A 2 -2.92 -18.54 2.89
N SER A 3 -1.66 -18.80 3.27
CA SER A 3 -1.29 -19.23 4.63
C SER A 3 -1.72 -18.21 5.70
N TRP A 4 -1.61 -16.90 5.40
CA TRP A 4 -2.17 -15.88 6.28
C TRP A 4 -3.69 -16.04 6.45
N MET A 5 -4.41 -16.22 5.34
CA MET A 5 -5.88 -16.36 5.39
C MET A 5 -6.32 -17.64 6.10
N THR A 6 -5.58 -18.76 5.96
CA THR A 6 -6.01 -20.07 6.49
C THR A 6 -5.44 -20.39 7.87
N ASP A 7 -4.20 -19.99 8.10
CA ASP A 7 -3.40 -20.46 9.23
C ASP A 7 -2.93 -19.32 10.13
N GLY A 8 -3.20 -18.06 9.74
CA GLY A 8 -2.77 -16.86 10.47
C GLY A 8 -1.27 -16.57 10.39
N GLU A 9 -0.57 -17.18 9.40
CA GLU A 9 0.88 -16.98 9.22
C GLU A 9 1.22 -15.49 9.07
N PHE A 10 2.19 -15.01 9.84
CA PHE A 10 2.59 -13.60 9.96
C PHE A 10 1.52 -12.65 10.54
N SER A 11 0.43 -13.18 11.08
CA SER A 11 -0.54 -12.35 11.79
C SER A 11 -0.06 -12.04 13.21
N SER A 12 -0.23 -10.80 13.65
CA SER A 12 0.06 -10.38 15.03
C SER A 12 -0.81 -11.06 16.09
N THR A 13 -1.94 -11.66 15.68
CA THR A 13 -2.88 -12.37 16.56
C THR A 13 -2.82 -13.90 16.39
N GLY A 14 -1.99 -14.40 15.46
CA GLY A 14 -1.93 -15.84 15.12
C GLY A 14 -3.16 -16.35 14.34
N THR A 15 -4.08 -15.47 13.96
CA THR A 15 -5.25 -15.79 13.14
C THR A 15 -5.45 -14.72 12.06
N CYS A 16 -6.10 -15.09 10.96
CA CYS A 16 -6.51 -14.09 9.96
C CYS A 16 -7.60 -13.20 10.56
N PHE A 17 -7.41 -11.89 10.48
CA PHE A 17 -8.40 -10.90 10.87
C PHE A 17 -8.48 -9.81 9.81
N ASP A 18 -9.63 -9.12 9.76
CA ASP A 18 -9.90 -7.96 8.92
C ASP A 18 -9.54 -8.14 7.42
N ILE A 19 -9.77 -9.33 6.90
CA ILE A 19 -9.56 -9.59 5.47
C ILE A 19 -10.64 -8.90 4.62
N GLY A 20 -10.22 -7.99 3.73
CA GLY A 20 -11.11 -7.33 2.79
C GLY A 20 -11.80 -8.32 1.84
N MET A 21 -13.06 -8.06 1.51
CA MET A 21 -13.89 -8.95 0.68
C MET A 21 -13.24 -9.28 -0.67
N THR A 22 -12.62 -8.30 -1.33
CA THR A 22 -11.90 -8.49 -2.61
C THR A 22 -10.74 -9.49 -2.47
N CYS A 23 -9.94 -9.36 -1.40
CA CYS A 23 -8.87 -10.31 -1.10
C CYS A 23 -9.42 -11.71 -0.80
N GLN A 24 -10.46 -11.81 0.03
CA GLN A 24 -11.07 -13.08 0.39
C GLN A 24 -11.60 -13.83 -0.84
N MET A 25 -12.27 -13.12 -1.75
CA MET A 25 -12.77 -13.70 -3.01
C MET A 25 -11.63 -14.22 -3.88
N ALA A 26 -10.58 -13.42 -4.08
CA ALA A 26 -9.44 -13.79 -4.91
C ALA A 26 -8.68 -15.00 -4.35
N LEU A 27 -8.36 -14.99 -3.07
CA LEU A 27 -7.66 -16.09 -2.40
C LEU A 27 -8.52 -17.36 -2.34
N GLY A 28 -9.83 -17.22 -2.13
CA GLY A 28 -10.79 -18.32 -2.20
C GLY A 28 -10.87 -18.96 -3.58
N LYS A 29 -10.80 -18.14 -4.65
CA LYS A 29 -10.75 -18.63 -6.05
C LYS A 29 -9.43 -19.38 -6.31
N TYR A 30 -8.30 -18.80 -5.95
CA TYR A 30 -6.99 -19.44 -6.10
C TYR A 30 -6.87 -20.76 -5.34
N ARG A 31 -7.46 -20.88 -4.15
CA ARG A 31 -7.47 -22.16 -3.40
C ARG A 31 -8.19 -23.29 -4.12
N LYS A 32 -9.24 -22.95 -4.91
CA LYS A 32 -10.00 -23.94 -5.68
C LYS A 32 -9.26 -24.35 -6.95
N ASP A 33 -8.58 -23.41 -7.59
CA ASP A 33 -7.81 -23.64 -8.81
C ASP A 33 -6.50 -22.85 -8.76
N LYS A 34 -5.38 -23.57 -8.57
CA LYS A 34 -4.04 -22.99 -8.48
C LYS A 34 -3.36 -22.76 -9.83
N SER A 35 -4.03 -23.04 -10.95
CA SER A 35 -3.46 -22.90 -12.29
C SER A 35 -3.21 -21.42 -12.67
N ASN A 36 -3.99 -20.49 -12.13
CA ASN A 36 -3.84 -19.06 -12.37
C ASN A 36 -3.76 -18.29 -11.04
N PRO A 37 -2.62 -17.65 -10.72
CA PRO A 37 -2.48 -16.86 -9.49
C PRO A 37 -3.21 -15.51 -9.57
N TYR A 38 -3.53 -15.00 -10.76
CA TYR A 38 -4.17 -13.71 -10.96
C TYR A 38 -5.69 -13.82 -10.80
N CYS A 39 -6.12 -13.95 -9.56
CA CYS A 39 -7.52 -14.19 -9.21
C CYS A 39 -8.29 -12.92 -8.80
N GLY A 40 -7.65 -11.76 -8.82
CA GLY A 40 -8.27 -10.49 -8.49
C GLY A 40 -9.49 -10.20 -9.38
N PRO A 41 -10.65 -9.85 -8.80
CA PRO A 41 -11.83 -9.44 -9.56
C PRO A 41 -11.52 -8.26 -10.46
N THR A 42 -12.09 -8.26 -11.67
CA THR A 42 -11.92 -7.19 -12.67
C THR A 42 -13.11 -6.23 -12.73
N ASP A 43 -14.13 -6.49 -11.94
CA ASP A 43 -15.31 -5.66 -11.83
C ASP A 43 -14.96 -4.27 -11.26
N PRO A 44 -15.47 -3.15 -11.83
CA PRO A 44 -15.20 -1.80 -11.33
C PRO A 44 -15.56 -1.58 -9.86
N TYR A 45 -16.59 -2.27 -9.35
CA TYR A 45 -16.99 -2.18 -7.93
C TYR A 45 -16.03 -2.91 -6.97
N SER A 46 -15.02 -3.60 -7.51
CA SER A 46 -13.97 -4.29 -6.74
C SER A 46 -12.71 -3.43 -6.51
N ALA A 47 -12.82 -2.10 -6.68
CA ALA A 47 -11.69 -1.16 -6.59
C ALA A 47 -11.25 -0.89 -5.14
N GLY A 48 -10.90 -1.93 -4.41
CA GLY A 48 -10.35 -1.85 -3.05
C GLY A 48 -8.86 -1.43 -3.02
N ASN A 49 -8.42 -0.94 -1.88
CA ASN A 49 -7.06 -0.41 -1.65
C ASN A 49 -6.03 -1.47 -1.20
N GLY A 50 -6.45 -2.70 -0.93
CA GLY A 50 -5.60 -3.75 -0.33
C GLY A 50 -4.34 -4.12 -1.14
N ALA A 51 -4.24 -3.73 -2.43
CA ALA A 51 -3.03 -3.88 -3.20
C ALA A 51 -2.02 -2.75 -2.93
N LEU A 52 -2.48 -1.50 -2.72
CA LEU A 52 -1.59 -0.36 -2.45
C LEU A 52 -0.85 -0.51 -1.13
N MET A 53 -1.53 -0.98 -0.07
CA MET A 53 -0.94 -1.07 1.27
C MET A 53 0.30 -1.99 1.35
N ARG A 54 0.51 -2.87 0.37
CA ARG A 54 1.61 -3.84 0.32
C ARG A 54 2.55 -3.68 -0.87
N THR A 55 2.61 -2.49 -1.48
CA THR A 55 3.39 -2.24 -2.70
C THR A 55 4.90 -2.09 -2.42
N ALA A 56 5.30 -1.49 -1.30
CA ALA A 56 6.71 -1.19 -1.03
C ALA A 56 7.66 -2.39 -1.16
N PRO A 57 7.36 -3.60 -0.67
CA PRO A 57 8.28 -4.74 -0.79
C PRO A 57 8.67 -5.08 -2.23
N VAL A 58 7.72 -5.00 -3.17
CA VAL A 58 8.01 -5.32 -4.59
C VAL A 58 8.76 -4.21 -5.30
N ILE A 59 8.66 -2.96 -4.78
CA ILE A 59 9.46 -1.84 -5.27
C ILE A 59 10.90 -1.92 -4.75
N ILE A 60 11.07 -2.26 -3.46
CA ILE A 60 12.40 -2.42 -2.85
C ILE A 60 13.18 -3.54 -3.56
N ALA A 61 12.53 -4.61 -3.99
CA ALA A 61 13.16 -5.74 -4.66
C ALA A 61 13.40 -5.52 -6.16
N ALA A 62 12.99 -4.40 -6.74
CA ALA A 62 13.11 -4.14 -8.18
C ALA A 62 14.47 -3.53 -8.51
N ARG A 63 15.08 -3.96 -9.62
CA ARG A 63 16.39 -3.49 -10.10
C ARG A 63 16.31 -2.18 -10.88
N ASP A 64 15.14 -1.88 -11.44
CA ASP A 64 14.88 -0.66 -12.19
C ASP A 64 13.40 -0.26 -12.12
N GLU A 65 13.09 0.95 -12.62
CA GLU A 65 11.73 1.50 -12.62
C GLU A 65 10.74 0.59 -13.37
N LYS A 66 11.14 0.02 -14.48
CA LYS A 66 10.28 -0.86 -15.28
C LYS A 66 9.90 -2.10 -14.49
N GLU A 67 10.86 -2.76 -13.86
CA GLU A 67 10.62 -3.92 -13.02
C GLU A 67 9.76 -3.56 -11.79
N ALA A 68 9.98 -2.39 -11.18
CA ALA A 68 9.16 -1.89 -10.08
C ALA A 68 7.68 -1.79 -10.47
N ILE A 69 7.39 -1.21 -11.64
CA ILE A 69 6.04 -1.09 -12.17
C ILE A 69 5.46 -2.48 -12.49
N GLU A 70 6.20 -3.32 -13.20
CA GLU A 70 5.75 -4.67 -13.56
C GLU A 70 5.40 -5.49 -12.30
N ASN A 71 6.27 -5.49 -11.30
CA ASN A 71 6.05 -6.19 -10.04
C ASN A 71 4.84 -5.65 -9.26
N ALA A 72 4.65 -4.33 -9.24
CA ALA A 72 3.48 -3.70 -8.62
C ALA A 72 2.17 -4.12 -9.31
N LEU A 73 2.15 -4.15 -10.64
CA LEU A 73 0.99 -4.60 -11.41
C LEU A 73 0.70 -6.10 -11.22
N LEU A 74 1.75 -6.94 -11.20
CA LEU A 74 1.61 -8.38 -10.96
C LEU A 74 1.04 -8.66 -9.56
N GLN A 75 1.62 -8.05 -8.50
CA GLN A 75 1.11 -8.24 -7.15
C GLN A 75 -0.32 -7.71 -6.98
N THR A 76 -0.69 -6.64 -7.70
CA THR A 76 -2.06 -6.11 -7.68
C THR A 76 -3.05 -7.10 -8.26
N ARG A 77 -2.75 -7.70 -9.41
CA ARG A 77 -3.60 -8.69 -10.09
C ARG A 77 -3.87 -9.95 -9.26
N LEU A 78 -3.03 -10.27 -8.29
CA LEU A 78 -3.27 -11.41 -7.42
C LEU A 78 -4.63 -11.31 -6.70
N THR A 79 -5.02 -10.09 -6.31
CA THR A 79 -6.22 -9.85 -5.51
C THR A 79 -7.14 -8.73 -6.02
N HIS A 80 -6.63 -7.78 -6.84
CA HIS A 80 -7.35 -6.59 -7.30
C HIS A 80 -7.09 -6.38 -8.79
N GLY A 81 -7.89 -7.03 -9.65
CA GLY A 81 -7.66 -7.04 -11.10
C GLY A 81 -8.39 -5.93 -11.88
N CYS A 82 -9.17 -5.05 -11.25
CA CYS A 82 -9.91 -4.01 -11.96
C CYS A 82 -8.95 -2.92 -12.50
N THR A 83 -9.36 -2.29 -13.60
CA THR A 83 -8.55 -1.27 -14.29
C THR A 83 -8.13 -0.14 -13.38
N GLU A 84 -9.01 0.32 -12.51
CA GLU A 84 -8.72 1.43 -11.60
C GLU A 84 -7.65 1.05 -10.57
N CYS A 85 -7.70 -0.16 -9.99
CA CYS A 85 -6.64 -0.65 -9.11
C CYS A 85 -5.29 -0.72 -9.81
N LEU A 86 -5.24 -1.16 -11.06
CA LEU A 86 -4.01 -1.20 -11.85
C LEU A 86 -3.47 0.20 -12.13
N GLN A 87 -4.33 1.15 -12.49
CA GLN A 87 -3.96 2.53 -12.74
C GLN A 87 -3.32 3.20 -11.50
N TYR A 88 -3.96 3.07 -10.34
CA TYR A 88 -3.41 3.62 -9.10
C TYR A 88 -2.15 2.88 -8.63
N SER A 89 -2.04 1.57 -8.87
CA SER A 89 -0.82 0.81 -8.55
C SER A 89 0.36 1.20 -9.43
N GLU A 90 0.14 1.46 -10.72
CA GLU A 90 1.18 1.96 -11.63
C GLU A 90 1.68 3.34 -11.19
N ALA A 91 0.76 4.29 -10.98
CA ALA A 91 1.09 5.63 -10.54
C ALA A 91 1.86 5.60 -9.21
N PHE A 92 1.37 4.84 -8.24
CA PHE A 92 2.00 4.71 -6.94
C PHE A 92 3.40 4.08 -7.01
N ALA A 93 3.57 3.04 -7.84
CA ALA A 93 4.88 2.39 -8.02
C ALA A 93 5.92 3.33 -8.59
N ARG A 94 5.59 4.09 -9.64
CA ARG A 94 6.51 5.06 -10.24
C ARG A 94 6.87 6.18 -9.29
N GLU A 95 5.90 6.77 -8.61
CA GLU A 95 6.13 7.84 -7.65
C GLU A 95 6.92 7.36 -6.44
N LEU A 96 6.66 6.14 -5.97
CA LEU A 96 7.42 5.53 -4.87
C LEU A 96 8.86 5.22 -5.29
N TRP A 97 9.08 4.73 -6.52
CA TRP A 97 10.42 4.52 -7.08
C TRP A 97 11.22 5.81 -7.15
N ILE A 98 10.63 6.87 -7.70
CA ILE A 98 11.27 8.18 -7.88
C ILE A 98 11.39 8.94 -6.54
N GLY A 99 10.46 8.76 -5.64
CA GLY A 99 10.40 9.43 -4.33
C GLY A 99 9.79 10.83 -4.39
N LYS A 100 8.93 11.10 -5.36
CA LYS A 100 8.21 12.37 -5.48
C LYS A 100 6.92 12.22 -6.28
N ALA A 101 5.99 13.18 -6.11
CA ALA A 101 4.83 13.32 -6.96
C ALA A 101 5.21 13.59 -8.42
N LEU A 102 4.52 12.96 -9.35
CA LEU A 102 4.72 13.16 -10.80
C LEU A 102 3.55 13.93 -11.41
N ASP A 103 3.87 14.89 -12.27
CA ASP A 103 2.86 15.76 -12.91
C ASP A 103 1.92 14.96 -13.82
N GLU A 104 2.38 13.90 -14.46
CA GLU A 104 1.55 13.03 -15.29
C GLU A 104 0.40 12.36 -14.51
N TYR A 105 0.56 12.17 -13.18
CA TYR A 105 -0.46 11.62 -12.29
C TYR A 105 -1.17 12.67 -11.44
N ARG A 106 -0.95 13.97 -11.72
CA ARG A 106 -1.60 15.05 -10.96
C ARG A 106 -3.13 14.94 -10.97
N HIS A 107 -3.68 14.49 -12.09
CA HIS A 107 -5.14 14.30 -12.27
C HIS A 107 -5.73 13.19 -11.36
N LEU A 108 -4.91 12.32 -10.80
CA LEU A 108 -5.33 11.28 -9.83
C LEU A 108 -5.36 11.79 -8.39
N LYS A 109 -4.69 12.92 -8.10
CA LYS A 109 -4.56 13.49 -6.76
C LYS A 109 -5.64 14.52 -6.47
N LEU A 110 -5.82 14.83 -5.19
CA LEU A 110 -6.60 15.99 -4.77
C LEU A 110 -5.85 17.29 -5.10
N PRO A 111 -6.56 18.43 -5.29
CA PRO A 111 -5.95 19.74 -5.22
C PRO A 111 -5.19 19.94 -3.88
N THR A 112 -4.05 20.62 -3.92
CA THR A 112 -3.22 20.85 -2.71
C THR A 112 -3.92 21.66 -1.64
N ASP A 113 -4.85 22.52 -2.04
CA ASP A 113 -5.67 23.37 -1.17
C ASP A 113 -6.97 22.69 -0.69
N THR A 114 -7.15 21.39 -1.00
CA THR A 114 -8.32 20.63 -0.53
C THR A 114 -8.44 20.72 0.99
N HIS A 115 -9.60 21.17 1.44
CA HIS A 115 -9.83 21.31 2.88
C HIS A 115 -9.83 19.94 3.56
N ARG A 116 -9.20 19.85 4.73
CA ARG A 116 -9.05 18.61 5.51
C ARG A 116 -10.34 17.78 5.63
N LYS A 117 -11.50 18.41 5.81
CA LYS A 117 -12.79 17.72 5.99
C LYS A 117 -13.30 17.02 4.71
N GLU A 118 -12.76 17.39 3.56
CA GLU A 118 -13.17 16.83 2.26
C GLU A 118 -12.32 15.61 1.86
N VAL A 119 -11.18 15.43 2.53
CA VAL A 119 -10.28 14.29 2.28
C VAL A 119 -10.90 13.03 2.84
N LYS A 120 -11.21 12.09 1.95
CA LYS A 120 -11.72 10.76 2.31
C LYS A 120 -10.58 9.76 2.47
N SER A 121 -10.80 8.75 3.32
CA SER A 121 -9.84 7.69 3.64
C SER A 121 -10.54 6.34 3.82
N GLY A 122 -11.52 6.05 2.96
CA GLY A 122 -12.21 4.76 2.95
C GLY A 122 -11.41 3.66 2.25
N GLY A 123 -11.99 2.46 2.19
CA GLY A 123 -11.38 1.28 1.54
C GLY A 123 -11.29 1.34 0.01
N TYR A 124 -11.69 2.44 -0.62
CA TYR A 124 -11.61 2.66 -2.05
C TYR A 124 -10.20 3.11 -2.47
N VAL A 125 -9.61 2.43 -3.46
CA VAL A 125 -8.22 2.65 -3.90
C VAL A 125 -7.89 4.12 -4.18
N LYS A 126 -8.80 4.82 -4.85
CA LYS A 126 -8.68 6.26 -5.15
C LYS A 126 -8.60 7.11 -3.89
N GLU A 127 -9.51 6.89 -2.94
CA GLU A 127 -9.57 7.68 -1.70
C GLU A 127 -8.29 7.49 -0.87
N THR A 128 -7.80 6.26 -0.76
CA THR A 128 -6.55 5.96 -0.04
C THR A 128 -5.33 6.61 -0.70
N TYR A 129 -5.19 6.50 -2.03
CA TYR A 129 -4.10 7.14 -2.77
C TYR A 129 -4.13 8.67 -2.62
N GLN A 130 -5.32 9.27 -2.76
CA GLN A 130 -5.52 10.70 -2.61
C GLN A 130 -5.23 11.19 -1.19
N CYS A 131 -5.68 10.46 -0.18
CA CYS A 131 -5.40 10.75 1.21
C CYS A 131 -3.90 10.73 1.52
N ALA A 132 -3.19 9.71 1.04
CA ALA A 132 -1.76 9.56 1.26
C ALA A 132 -0.94 10.71 0.64
N TRP A 133 -1.21 11.06 -0.62
CA TRP A 133 -0.53 12.19 -1.26
C TRP A 133 -0.90 13.52 -0.62
N TRP A 134 -2.18 13.74 -0.32
CA TRP A 134 -2.61 14.95 0.37
C TRP A 134 -1.91 15.11 1.72
N ALA A 135 -1.79 14.04 2.50
CA ALA A 135 -1.10 14.08 3.79
C ALA A 135 0.39 14.44 3.63
N VAL A 136 1.08 13.82 2.67
CA VAL A 136 2.51 14.10 2.40
C VAL A 136 2.71 15.53 1.88
N GLU A 137 1.87 16.01 0.96
CA GLU A 137 1.98 17.36 0.38
C GLU A 137 1.64 18.49 1.37
N ASN A 138 0.95 18.18 2.48
CA ASN A 138 0.52 19.16 3.49
C ASN A 138 1.26 19.03 4.85
N THR A 139 2.37 18.28 4.88
CA THR A 139 3.19 18.08 6.09
C THR A 139 4.67 18.13 5.76
N TYR A 140 5.51 18.18 6.79
CA TYR A 140 6.96 18.39 6.64
C TYR A 140 7.81 17.27 7.24
N SER A 141 7.17 16.22 7.77
CA SER A 141 7.88 15.08 8.37
C SER A 141 7.12 13.77 8.15
N PHE A 142 7.83 12.66 8.32
CA PHE A 142 7.24 11.33 8.29
C PHE A 142 6.09 11.20 9.31
N GLU A 143 6.36 11.61 10.56
CA GLU A 143 5.40 11.53 11.65
C GLU A 143 4.13 12.33 11.34
N GLU A 144 4.29 13.59 10.95
CA GLU A 144 3.16 14.44 10.63
C GLU A 144 2.31 13.87 9.49
N ALA A 145 2.95 13.34 8.43
CA ALA A 145 2.24 12.75 7.29
C ALA A 145 1.40 11.54 7.73
N VAL A 146 2.01 10.59 8.43
CA VAL A 146 1.31 9.38 8.88
C VAL A 146 0.20 9.72 9.88
N VAL A 147 0.49 10.54 10.89
CA VAL A 147 -0.50 10.98 11.89
C VAL A 147 -1.66 11.73 11.23
N THR A 148 -1.37 12.57 10.23
CA THR A 148 -2.40 13.31 9.48
C THR A 148 -3.32 12.37 8.71
N ALA A 149 -2.78 11.37 8.03
CA ALA A 149 -3.57 10.37 7.29
C ALA A 149 -4.41 9.50 8.22
N VAL A 150 -3.80 8.92 9.27
CA VAL A 150 -4.49 8.05 10.24
C VAL A 150 -5.63 8.77 10.93
N ASN A 151 -5.46 10.04 11.29
CA ASN A 151 -6.50 10.87 11.92
C ASN A 151 -7.66 11.27 10.98
N ARG A 152 -7.67 10.79 9.73
CA ARG A 152 -8.87 10.86 8.88
C ARG A 152 -9.92 9.82 9.32
N GLY A 153 -9.53 8.76 10.02
CA GLY A 153 -10.41 7.68 10.44
C GLY A 153 -10.76 6.74 9.29
N HIS A 154 -11.93 6.13 9.34
CA HIS A 154 -12.40 5.13 8.37
C HIS A 154 -11.41 3.97 8.22
N ASP A 155 -10.75 3.80 7.08
CA ASP A 155 -9.72 2.79 6.82
C ASP A 155 -8.32 3.36 7.19
N ALA A 156 -8.16 3.67 8.48
CA ALA A 156 -7.03 4.43 9.00
C ALA A 156 -5.70 3.67 8.92
N ASP A 157 -5.72 2.37 9.11
CA ASP A 157 -4.55 1.49 9.02
C ASP A 157 -4.01 1.41 7.59
N THR A 158 -4.89 1.19 6.60
CA THR A 158 -4.47 1.21 5.18
C THR A 158 -4.04 2.60 4.73
N ALA A 159 -4.74 3.66 5.12
CA ALA A 159 -4.32 5.04 4.84
C ALA A 159 -2.94 5.34 5.45
N GLY A 160 -2.72 4.91 6.69
CA GLY A 160 -1.42 5.01 7.37
C GLY A 160 -0.33 4.21 6.67
N ALA A 161 -0.61 2.97 6.25
CA ALA A 161 0.34 2.11 5.55
C ALA A 161 0.77 2.70 4.19
N VAL A 162 -0.17 3.21 3.38
CA VAL A 162 0.14 3.82 2.07
C VAL A 162 0.89 5.14 2.26
N THR A 163 0.46 5.98 3.21
CA THR A 163 1.17 7.23 3.54
C THR A 163 2.58 6.94 4.05
N GLY A 164 2.74 5.93 4.91
CA GLY A 164 4.05 5.52 5.45
C GLY A 164 5.03 5.06 4.38
N GLN A 165 4.57 4.37 3.34
CA GLN A 165 5.41 4.01 2.19
C GLN A 165 5.94 5.25 1.47
N LEU A 166 5.08 6.23 1.15
CA LEU A 166 5.46 7.49 0.51
C LEU A 166 6.37 8.33 1.40
N ALA A 167 5.95 8.58 2.63
CA ALA A 167 6.71 9.40 3.58
C ALA A 167 8.07 8.77 3.91
N GLY A 168 8.12 7.44 4.07
CA GLY A 168 9.37 6.71 4.28
C GLY A 168 10.35 6.85 3.12
N ARG A 169 9.85 6.84 1.87
CA ARG A 169 10.67 7.04 0.67
C ARG A 169 11.17 8.49 0.54
N ILE A 170 10.34 9.46 0.92
CA ILE A 170 10.64 10.89 0.78
C ILE A 170 11.56 11.39 1.91
N TYR A 171 11.27 11.03 3.16
CA TYR A 171 11.98 11.53 4.34
C TYR A 171 13.11 10.60 4.81
N GLY A 172 13.13 9.33 4.38
CA GLY A 172 14.14 8.34 4.75
C GLY A 172 13.92 7.72 6.14
N CYS A 173 14.64 6.62 6.41
CA CYS A 173 14.48 5.83 7.63
C CYS A 173 14.87 6.56 8.93
N CYS A 174 15.77 7.55 8.85
CA CYS A 174 16.20 8.32 10.03
C CYS A 174 15.15 9.33 10.53
N SER A 175 14.06 9.52 9.77
CA SER A 175 12.96 10.42 10.12
C SER A 175 11.88 9.75 10.97
N PHE A 176 11.96 8.44 11.20
CA PHE A 176 10.97 7.70 11.95
C PHE A 176 11.12 7.95 13.45
N PRO A 177 10.09 8.42 14.15
CA PRO A 177 10.14 8.58 15.59
C PRO A 177 10.20 7.24 16.31
N GLY A 178 11.04 7.14 17.35
CA GLY A 178 11.27 5.88 18.07
C GLY A 178 9.99 5.23 18.60
N TRP A 179 9.03 6.04 19.08
CA TRP A 179 7.79 5.54 19.64
C TRP A 179 6.92 4.74 18.65
N MET A 180 7.09 4.95 17.33
CA MET A 180 6.38 4.16 16.31
C MET A 180 6.91 2.73 16.20
N PHE A 181 8.13 2.47 16.71
CA PHE A 181 8.72 1.13 16.71
C PHE A 181 8.42 0.36 18.00
N ASP A 182 8.20 1.05 19.12
CA ASP A 182 8.14 0.44 20.45
C ASP A 182 7.01 -0.61 20.59
N GLY A 183 5.95 -0.49 19.81
CA GLY A 183 4.82 -1.44 19.82
C GLY A 183 4.67 -2.25 18.54
N LEU A 184 5.59 -2.13 17.59
CA LEU A 184 5.46 -2.78 16.28
C LEU A 184 5.77 -4.28 16.39
N TYR A 185 4.76 -5.10 16.13
CA TYR A 185 4.91 -6.57 16.07
C TYR A 185 5.94 -6.96 15.02
N GLU A 186 6.85 -7.88 15.39
CA GLU A 186 7.89 -8.41 14.49
C GLU A 186 8.80 -7.31 13.86
N HIS A 187 9.04 -6.20 14.56
CA HIS A 187 9.85 -5.09 14.08
C HIS A 187 11.21 -5.53 13.50
N ASP A 188 11.94 -6.38 14.22
CA ASP A 188 13.27 -6.85 13.76
C ASP A 188 13.17 -7.74 12.52
N GLN A 189 12.13 -8.57 12.43
CA GLN A 189 11.84 -9.38 11.25
C GLN A 189 11.52 -8.51 10.03
N ILE A 190 10.71 -7.47 10.21
CA ILE A 190 10.35 -6.52 9.13
C ILE A 190 11.61 -5.83 8.62
N ARG A 191 12.47 -5.34 9.52
CA ARG A 191 13.75 -4.70 9.16
C ARG A 191 14.68 -5.66 8.43
N TYR A 192 14.81 -6.88 8.93
CA TYR A 192 15.63 -7.92 8.30
C TYR A 192 15.15 -8.22 6.89
N LEU A 193 13.85 -8.43 6.68
CA LEU A 193 13.26 -8.69 5.36
C LEU A 193 13.43 -7.52 4.41
N ALA A 194 13.22 -6.28 4.86
CA ALA A 194 13.43 -5.10 4.05
C ALA A 194 14.89 -4.97 3.58
N SER A 195 15.86 -5.22 4.48
CA SER A 195 17.29 -5.24 4.11
C SER A 195 17.58 -6.34 3.08
N LYS A 196 17.05 -7.54 3.28
CA LYS A 196 17.23 -8.65 2.32
C LYS A 196 16.63 -8.38 0.95
N LEU A 197 15.47 -7.71 0.89
CA LEU A 197 14.87 -7.29 -0.39
C LEU A 197 15.75 -6.26 -1.10
N HIS A 198 16.33 -5.32 -0.35
CA HIS A 198 17.25 -4.32 -0.90
C HIS A 198 18.54 -4.98 -1.44
N ASP A 199 19.06 -6.00 -0.77
CA ASP A 199 20.27 -6.71 -1.16
C ASP A 199 20.10 -7.57 -2.44
N LEU A 200 18.89 -7.66 -3.00
CA LEU A 200 18.62 -8.35 -4.27
C LEU A 200 19.02 -7.51 -5.50
N ASN A 201 19.37 -6.23 -5.32
CA ASN A 201 19.65 -5.26 -6.39
C ASN A 201 21.17 -5.03 -6.60
#